data_f2e76be1f3649fa47a6f2d1ab5561921
#
_entry.id   f2e76be1f3649fa47a6f2d1ab5561921
#
_cell.length_a   1.000
_cell.length_b   1.000
_cell.length_c   1.000
_cell.angle_alpha   90.00
_cell.angle_beta   90.00
_cell.angle_gamma   90.00
#
_symmetry.space_group_name_H-M   'P 1'
#
loop_
_entity.id
_entity.type
_entity.pdbx_description
1 polymer ?
#
loop_
_entity_poly.entity_id
_entity_poly.type
_entity_poly.pdbx_seq_one_letter_code
_entity_poly.pdbx_strand_id
1 'polypeptide(L)'
;ALVAFAWSLAVVPTSLPAKAYYEILFWGGGHALQFTWTLLMLVAWLALAQACGGRIPLSPRIVLLLFLVALIGVFGTPLAYLMHEVSTVEHRDMHTWGMRFGGGLAIAPLALAVLLAMAARRVGPALADTQRPLRSALLASMLLFVAGGVIGLAIQGNNVKIPAHYHGCIVGVTLALMG
;
A
#
# COMPACT_ATOMS: atom_id res chain seq x y z
N ALA A 1 -6.80 4.23 11.02
CA ALA A 1 -7.96 4.45 10.15
C ALA A 1 -9.21 4.85 10.96
N LEU A 2 -9.70 3.99 11.87
CA LEU A 2 -10.94 4.28 12.63
C LEU A 2 -10.85 5.57 13.46
N VAL A 3 -9.72 5.82 14.14
CA VAL A 3 -9.50 7.05 14.89
C VAL A 3 -9.54 8.28 13.96
N ALA A 4 -8.88 8.22 12.80
CA ALA A 4 -8.90 9.30 11.82
C ALA A 4 -10.31 9.57 11.28
N PHE A 5 -11.06 8.50 10.99
CA PHE A 5 -12.45 8.62 10.55
C PHE A 5 -13.35 9.26 11.64
N ALA A 6 -13.25 8.77 12.88
CA ALA A 6 -14.00 9.33 13.99
C ALA A 6 -13.65 10.80 14.26
N TRP A 7 -12.37 11.16 14.13
CA TRP A 7 -11.91 12.54 14.26
C TRP A 7 -12.49 13.41 13.15
N SER A 8 -12.40 12.99 11.88
CA SER A 8 -13.05 13.69 10.77
C SER A 8 -14.54 13.89 11.01
N LEU A 9 -15.25 12.83 11.45
CA LEU A 9 -16.68 12.89 11.73
C LEU A 9 -17.04 13.96 12.78
N ALA A 10 -16.15 14.16 13.76
CA ALA A 10 -16.34 15.14 14.82
C ALA A 10 -16.06 16.59 14.40
N VAL A 11 -15.19 16.80 13.39
CA VAL A 11 -14.68 18.15 13.07
C VAL A 11 -15.02 18.63 11.65
N VAL A 12 -15.49 17.78 10.74
CA VAL A 12 -15.87 18.23 9.39
C VAL A 12 -17.14 19.07 9.44
N PRO A 13 -17.12 20.31 8.87
CA PRO A 13 -18.30 21.18 8.87
C PRO A 13 -19.46 20.56 8.10
N THR A 14 -20.63 20.44 8.76
CA THR A 14 -21.86 19.90 8.15
C THR A 14 -22.49 20.82 7.11
N SER A 15 -22.04 22.08 7.03
CA SER A 15 -22.49 23.07 6.04
C SER A 15 -21.90 22.86 4.64
N LEU A 16 -20.93 21.96 4.48
CA LEU A 16 -20.30 21.68 3.20
C LEU A 16 -21.28 20.99 2.23
N PRO A 17 -21.15 21.23 0.90
CA PRO A 17 -21.84 20.42 -0.09
C PRO A 17 -21.53 18.93 0.10
N ALA A 18 -22.51 18.06 -0.09
CA ALA A 18 -22.40 16.63 0.22
C ALA A 18 -21.13 15.97 -0.35
N LYS A 19 -20.77 16.28 -1.60
CA LYS A 19 -19.56 15.75 -2.24
C LYS A 19 -18.30 16.11 -1.46
N ALA A 20 -18.14 17.39 -1.11
CA ALA A 20 -16.97 17.86 -0.37
C ALA A 20 -16.94 17.31 1.07
N TYR A 21 -18.11 17.24 1.71
CA TYR A 21 -18.25 16.65 3.04
C TYR A 21 -17.74 15.22 3.09
N TYR A 22 -18.24 14.34 2.23
CA TYR A 22 -17.84 12.94 2.23
C TYR A 22 -16.38 12.73 1.77
N GLU A 23 -15.90 13.56 0.83
CA GLU A 23 -14.50 13.50 0.40
C GLU A 23 -13.56 13.80 1.57
N ILE A 24 -13.82 14.85 2.35
CA ILE A 24 -13.01 15.22 3.51
C ILE A 24 -13.18 14.21 4.65
N LEU A 25 -14.41 13.76 4.92
CA LEU A 25 -14.73 12.79 5.95
C LEU A 25 -13.90 11.51 5.83
N PHE A 26 -13.78 10.99 4.60
CA PHE A 26 -13.07 9.72 4.35
C PHE A 26 -11.58 9.90 4.03
N TRP A 27 -11.09 11.13 3.83
CA TRP A 27 -9.74 11.37 3.36
C TRP A 27 -8.66 10.78 4.27
N GLY A 28 -8.60 11.20 5.52
CA GLY A 28 -7.58 10.74 6.47
C GLY A 28 -7.73 9.26 6.83
N GLY A 29 -8.96 8.81 7.10
CA GLY A 29 -9.25 7.40 7.39
C GLY A 29 -8.91 6.48 6.23
N GLY A 30 -9.23 6.88 4.99
CA GLY A 30 -8.93 6.13 3.78
C GLY A 30 -7.43 6.02 3.52
N HIS A 31 -6.69 7.12 3.67
CA HIS A 31 -5.23 7.11 3.50
C HIS A 31 -4.54 6.24 4.57
N ALA A 32 -4.98 6.31 5.83
CA ALA A 32 -4.47 5.43 6.88
C ALA A 32 -4.79 3.94 6.60
N LEU A 33 -5.95 3.62 6.03
CA LEU A 33 -6.34 2.25 5.68
C LEU A 33 -5.47 1.66 4.56
N GLN A 34 -4.98 2.49 3.65
CA GLN A 34 -4.09 2.04 2.56
C GLN A 34 -2.78 1.45 3.09
N PHE A 35 -2.25 1.93 4.22
CA PHE A 35 -1.10 1.29 4.87
C PHE A 35 -1.41 -0.15 5.28
N THR A 36 -2.60 -0.40 5.84
CA THR A 36 -3.02 -1.75 6.23
C THR A 36 -3.00 -2.70 5.04
N TRP A 37 -3.63 -2.30 3.94
CA TRP A 37 -3.68 -3.11 2.72
C TRP A 37 -2.30 -3.35 2.11
N THR A 38 -1.45 -2.32 2.09
CA THR A 38 -0.08 -2.45 1.60
C THR A 38 0.75 -3.40 2.46
N LEU A 39 0.67 -3.29 3.79
CA LEU A 39 1.40 -4.18 4.69
C LEU A 39 0.92 -5.63 4.57
N LEU A 40 -0.40 -5.86 4.48
CA LEU A 40 -0.97 -7.20 4.26
C LEU A 40 -0.51 -7.78 2.92
N MET A 41 -0.48 -6.98 1.86
CA MET A 41 0.05 -7.39 0.55
C MET A 41 1.52 -7.81 0.65
N LEU A 42 2.36 -7.06 1.36
CA LEU A 42 3.77 -7.41 1.55
C LEU A 42 3.93 -8.74 2.32
N VAL A 43 3.09 -8.99 3.33
CA VAL A 43 3.05 -10.30 4.00
C VAL A 43 2.66 -11.40 3.02
N ALA A 44 1.62 -11.18 2.20
CA ALA A 44 1.18 -12.14 1.20
C ALA A 44 2.28 -12.41 0.15
N TRP A 45 3.00 -11.39 -0.32
CA TRP A 45 4.13 -11.60 -1.25
C TRP A 45 5.24 -12.46 -0.66
N LEU A 46 5.59 -12.24 0.63
CA LEU A 46 6.58 -13.07 1.31
C LEU A 46 6.09 -14.51 1.45
N ALA A 47 4.82 -14.71 1.83
CA ALA A 47 4.21 -16.04 1.97
C ALA A 47 4.15 -16.78 0.63
N LEU A 48 3.68 -16.12 -0.43
CA LEU A 48 3.60 -16.69 -1.79
C LEU A 48 4.99 -17.07 -2.33
N ALA A 49 5.99 -16.21 -2.12
CA ALA A 49 7.36 -16.53 -2.53
C ALA A 49 7.90 -17.77 -1.82
N GLN A 50 7.64 -17.89 -0.51
CA GLN A 50 8.02 -19.08 0.26
C GLN A 50 7.24 -20.32 -0.16
N ALA A 51 5.93 -20.22 -0.40
CA ALA A 51 5.09 -21.30 -0.92
C ALA A 51 5.57 -21.80 -2.29
N CYS A 52 6.12 -20.90 -3.12
CA CYS A 52 6.79 -21.27 -4.37
C CYS A 52 8.21 -21.82 -4.17
N GLY A 53 8.66 -22.03 -2.93
CA GLY A 53 10.00 -22.55 -2.62
C GLY A 53 11.12 -21.51 -2.74
N GLY A 54 10.79 -20.22 -2.82
CA GLY A 54 11.76 -19.13 -2.80
C GLY A 54 12.30 -18.89 -1.39
N ARG A 55 13.60 -18.65 -1.27
CA ARG A 55 14.25 -18.27 0.00
C ARG A 55 14.46 -16.78 0.00
N ILE A 56 13.78 -16.10 0.92
CA ILE A 56 13.91 -14.63 1.06
C ILE A 56 15.32 -14.30 1.56
N PRO A 57 16.10 -13.47 0.83
CA PRO A 57 17.49 -13.14 1.18
C PRO A 57 17.59 -12.06 2.25
N LEU A 58 16.66 -12.05 3.20
CA LEU A 58 16.62 -11.13 4.34
C LEU A 58 16.38 -11.94 5.62
N SER A 59 17.05 -11.54 6.70
CA SER A 59 16.78 -12.13 8.01
C SER A 59 15.39 -11.70 8.50
N PRO A 60 14.71 -12.53 9.33
CA PRO A 60 13.41 -12.17 9.89
C PRO A 60 13.43 -10.83 10.66
N ARG A 61 14.57 -10.50 11.30
CA ARG A 61 14.74 -9.24 12.03
C ARG A 61 14.72 -8.03 11.09
N ILE A 62 15.37 -8.13 9.92
CA ILE A 62 15.36 -7.07 8.91
C ILE A 62 13.96 -6.91 8.33
N VAL A 63 13.28 -8.01 8.00
CA VAL A 63 11.90 -7.98 7.52
C VAL A 63 11.00 -7.27 8.54
N LEU A 64 11.07 -7.66 9.81
CA LEU A 64 10.30 -7.03 10.89
C LEU A 64 10.62 -5.53 11.02
N LEU A 65 11.90 -5.15 10.97
CA LEU A 65 12.31 -3.75 11.01
C LEU A 65 11.71 -2.93 9.85
N LEU A 66 11.70 -3.47 8.64
CA LEU A 66 11.08 -2.82 7.48
C LEU A 66 9.57 -2.62 7.69
N PHE A 67 8.87 -3.61 8.24
CA PHE A 67 7.45 -3.46 8.61
C PHE A 67 7.23 -2.39 9.68
N LEU A 68 8.09 -2.34 10.69
CA LEU A 68 8.02 -1.31 11.74
C LEU A 68 8.25 0.10 11.15
N VAL A 69 9.24 0.27 10.28
CA VAL A 69 9.50 1.55 9.60
C VAL A 69 8.30 1.99 8.76
N ALA A 70 7.69 1.07 8.00
CA ALA A 70 6.47 1.38 7.24
C ALA A 70 5.30 1.75 8.15
N LEU A 71 5.16 1.08 9.30
CA LEU A 71 4.10 1.35 10.26
C LEU A 71 4.23 2.73 10.91
N ILE A 72 5.47 3.23 11.10
CA ILE A 72 5.70 4.59 11.64
C ILE A 72 4.97 5.65 10.79
N GLY A 73 4.91 5.49 9.47
CA GLY A 73 4.21 6.41 8.57
C GLY A 73 2.73 6.60 8.92
N VAL A 74 2.08 5.58 9.46
CA VAL A 74 0.66 5.65 9.90
C VAL A 74 0.48 6.63 11.06
N PHE A 75 1.47 6.73 11.95
CA PHE A 75 1.42 7.64 13.09
C PHE A 75 1.57 9.12 12.71
N GLY A 76 1.92 9.43 11.46
CA GLY A 76 1.80 10.77 10.89
C GLY A 76 0.35 11.25 10.74
N THR A 77 -0.61 10.31 10.62
CA THR A 77 -2.03 10.64 10.48
C THR A 77 -2.58 11.53 11.62
N PRO A 78 -2.42 11.20 12.92
CA PRO A 78 -2.85 12.08 14.01
C PRO A 78 -2.20 13.46 13.96
N LEU A 79 -0.96 13.58 13.53
CA LEU A 79 -0.27 14.88 13.43
C LEU A 79 -0.96 15.79 12.42
N ALA A 80 -1.48 15.27 11.30
CA ALA A 80 -2.22 16.06 10.34
C ALA A 80 -3.46 16.74 10.97
N TYR A 81 -4.17 16.01 11.84
CA TYR A 81 -5.35 16.54 12.56
C TYR A 81 -4.99 17.55 13.66
N LEU A 82 -3.81 17.39 14.26
CA LEU A 82 -3.33 18.31 15.31
C LEU A 82 -2.77 19.61 14.73
N MET A 83 -2.22 19.56 13.52
CA MET A 83 -1.51 20.70 12.93
C MET A 83 -2.37 21.50 11.94
N HIS A 84 -3.37 20.88 11.32
CA HIS A 84 -4.14 21.50 10.24
C HIS A 84 -5.63 21.20 10.38
N GLU A 85 -6.45 22.18 10.03
CA GLU A 85 -7.89 21.97 9.91
C GLU A 85 -8.21 21.00 8.77
N VAL A 86 -9.16 20.10 8.97
CA VAL A 86 -9.50 19.00 8.04
C VAL A 86 -9.92 19.46 6.65
N SER A 87 -10.43 20.71 6.53
CA SER A 87 -10.87 21.30 5.26
C SER A 87 -9.72 21.93 4.45
N THR A 88 -8.51 22.00 5.01
CA THR A 88 -7.37 22.68 4.37
C THR A 88 -6.62 21.80 3.39
N VAL A 89 -5.91 22.43 2.45
CA VAL A 89 -5.04 21.75 1.49
C VAL A 89 -3.86 21.10 2.20
N GLU A 90 -3.32 21.74 3.22
CA GLU A 90 -2.18 21.27 4.02
C GLU A 90 -2.51 19.95 4.72
N HIS A 91 -3.72 19.83 5.27
CA HIS A 91 -4.19 18.56 5.85
C HIS A 91 -4.24 17.45 4.81
N ARG A 92 -4.73 17.73 3.62
CA ARG A 92 -4.82 16.77 2.51
C ARG A 92 -3.44 16.37 2.02
N ASP A 93 -2.56 17.35 1.84
CA ASP A 93 -1.19 17.14 1.36
C ASP A 93 -0.38 16.31 2.35
N MET A 94 -0.51 16.55 3.66
CA MET A 94 0.20 15.78 4.67
C MET A 94 -0.15 14.28 4.61
N HIS A 95 -1.43 13.93 4.42
CA HIS A 95 -1.84 12.54 4.19
C HIS A 95 -1.29 11.97 2.89
N THR A 96 -1.36 12.75 1.80
CA THR A 96 -0.86 12.34 0.48
C THR A 96 0.65 12.09 0.50
N TRP A 97 1.42 12.99 1.12
CA TRP A 97 2.86 12.83 1.29
C TRP A 97 3.20 11.65 2.19
N GLY A 98 2.48 11.52 3.32
CA GLY A 98 2.64 10.40 4.24
C GLY A 98 2.45 9.07 3.54
N MET A 99 1.42 8.92 2.71
CA MET A 99 1.16 7.71 1.95
C MET A 99 2.20 7.47 0.84
N ARG A 100 2.57 8.53 0.10
CA ARG A 100 3.50 8.44 -1.03
C ARG A 100 4.90 7.99 -0.59
N PHE A 101 5.37 8.43 0.55
CA PHE A 101 6.73 8.18 1.03
C PHE A 101 6.80 7.28 2.27
N GLY A 102 5.83 7.33 3.18
CA GLY A 102 5.87 6.58 4.44
C GLY A 102 5.85 5.06 4.27
N GLY A 103 5.04 4.54 3.35
CA GLY A 103 5.00 3.09 3.05
C GLY A 103 6.12 2.64 2.12
N GLY A 104 6.64 3.53 1.27
CA GLY A 104 7.61 3.22 0.20
C GLY A 104 8.95 2.68 0.71
N LEU A 105 9.36 3.07 1.92
CA LEU A 105 10.61 2.60 2.54
C LEU A 105 10.64 1.07 2.76
N ALA A 106 9.49 0.42 2.93
CA ALA A 106 9.41 -1.04 3.07
C ALA A 106 9.10 -1.75 1.76
N ILE A 107 8.31 -1.12 0.87
CA ILE A 107 7.84 -1.74 -0.38
C ILE A 107 9.02 -2.12 -1.27
N ALA A 108 9.92 -1.20 -1.55
CA ALA A 108 11.01 -1.42 -2.49
C ALA A 108 11.97 -2.54 -2.04
N PRO A 109 12.52 -2.54 -0.79
CA PRO A 109 13.43 -3.59 -0.36
C PRO A 109 12.74 -4.96 -0.23
N LEU A 110 11.48 -5.03 0.21
CA LEU A 110 10.75 -6.29 0.30
C LEU A 110 10.38 -6.83 -1.08
N ALA A 111 9.92 -5.97 -2.01
CA ALA A 111 9.66 -6.37 -3.39
C ALA A 111 10.93 -6.91 -4.06
N LEU A 112 12.07 -6.23 -3.89
CA LEU A 112 13.36 -6.69 -4.41
C LEU A 112 13.75 -8.04 -3.82
N ALA A 113 13.60 -8.23 -2.51
CA ALA A 113 13.90 -9.50 -1.85
C ALA A 113 13.04 -10.65 -2.39
N VAL A 114 11.75 -10.41 -2.62
CA VAL A 114 10.82 -11.37 -3.24
C VAL A 114 11.27 -11.69 -4.67
N LEU A 115 11.58 -10.69 -5.48
CA LEU A 115 12.06 -10.90 -6.85
C LEU A 115 13.36 -11.70 -6.90
N LEU A 116 14.32 -11.40 -6.03
CA LEU A 116 15.57 -12.15 -5.91
C LEU A 116 15.33 -13.59 -5.48
N ALA A 117 14.43 -13.83 -4.51
CA ALA A 117 14.04 -15.18 -4.11
C ALA A 117 13.43 -15.97 -5.27
N MET A 118 12.56 -15.34 -6.06
CA MET A 118 11.93 -15.97 -7.22
C MET A 118 12.91 -16.17 -8.38
N ALA A 119 13.87 -15.27 -8.58
CA ALA A 119 14.93 -15.41 -9.59
C ALA A 119 15.88 -16.57 -9.24
N ALA A 120 16.35 -16.63 -7.99
CA ALA A 120 17.20 -17.72 -7.50
C ALA A 120 16.50 -19.09 -7.63
N ARG A 121 15.18 -19.15 -7.40
CA ARG A 121 14.36 -20.36 -7.54
C ARG A 121 14.27 -20.87 -8.98
N ARG A 122 14.46 -20.02 -10.00
CA ARG A 122 14.47 -20.44 -11.42
C ARG A 122 15.59 -21.42 -11.76
N VAL A 123 16.66 -21.43 -10.99
CA VAL A 123 17.83 -22.30 -11.19
C VAL A 123 17.63 -23.67 -10.53
N GLY A 124 16.57 -23.87 -9.74
CA GLY A 124 16.25 -25.11 -9.04
C GLY A 124 15.32 -26.05 -9.84
N PRO A 125 14.83 -27.13 -9.20
CA PRO A 125 13.87 -28.06 -9.81
C PRO A 125 12.61 -27.34 -10.32
N ALA A 126 11.95 -27.91 -11.34
CA ALA A 126 10.70 -27.32 -11.87
C ALA A 126 9.66 -27.12 -10.77
N LEU A 127 8.85 -26.06 -10.91
CA LEU A 127 7.72 -25.82 -10.01
C LEU A 127 6.69 -26.96 -10.17
N ALA A 128 6.18 -27.42 -9.04
CA ALA A 128 5.02 -28.30 -9.04
C ALA A 128 3.81 -27.60 -9.67
N ASP A 129 2.89 -28.34 -10.24
CA ASP A 129 1.71 -27.76 -10.91
C ASP A 129 0.88 -26.90 -9.96
N THR A 130 0.83 -27.26 -8.67
CA THR A 130 0.17 -26.50 -7.61
C THR A 130 0.84 -25.16 -7.30
N GLN A 131 2.13 -24.99 -7.61
CA GLN A 131 2.89 -23.76 -7.35
C GLN A 131 2.83 -22.76 -8.51
N ARG A 132 2.46 -23.19 -9.70
CA ARG A 132 2.38 -22.32 -10.89
C ARG A 132 1.34 -21.21 -10.73
N PRO A 133 0.09 -21.47 -10.26
CA PRO A 133 -0.90 -20.42 -10.02
C PRO A 133 -0.42 -19.42 -8.97
N LEU A 134 0.16 -19.89 -7.86
CA LEU A 134 0.67 -19.02 -6.78
C LEU A 134 1.75 -18.07 -7.30
N ARG A 135 2.68 -18.59 -8.11
CA ARG A 135 3.71 -17.77 -8.75
C ARG A 135 3.11 -16.74 -9.71
N SER A 136 2.11 -17.13 -10.50
CA SER A 136 1.45 -16.23 -11.45
C SER A 136 0.71 -15.12 -10.69
N ALA A 137 -0.01 -15.45 -9.63
CA ALA A 137 -0.68 -14.49 -8.75
C ALA A 137 0.32 -13.50 -8.13
N LEU A 138 1.45 -14.00 -7.59
CA LEU A 138 2.51 -13.18 -7.03
C LEU A 138 3.07 -12.18 -8.07
N LEU A 139 3.49 -12.67 -9.22
CA LEU A 139 4.11 -11.82 -10.25
C LEU A 139 3.11 -10.83 -10.85
N ALA A 140 1.86 -11.23 -11.09
CA ALA A 140 0.81 -10.35 -11.57
C ALA A 140 0.45 -9.28 -10.54
N SER A 141 0.36 -9.66 -9.25
CA SER A 141 0.17 -8.72 -8.15
C SER A 141 1.28 -7.67 -8.10
N MET A 142 2.54 -8.10 -8.13
CA MET A 142 3.69 -7.19 -8.10
C MET A 142 3.70 -6.25 -9.31
N LEU A 143 3.44 -6.77 -10.51
CA LEU A 143 3.41 -5.97 -11.73
C LEU A 143 2.32 -4.90 -11.68
N LEU A 144 1.09 -5.28 -11.30
CA LEU A 144 -0.04 -4.38 -11.24
C LEU A 144 0.14 -3.31 -10.15
N PHE A 145 0.64 -3.70 -8.98
CA PHE A 145 0.90 -2.76 -7.89
C PHE A 145 1.98 -1.74 -8.27
N VAL A 146 3.08 -2.19 -8.88
CA VAL A 146 4.15 -1.30 -9.37
C VAL A 146 3.65 -0.39 -10.48
N ALA A 147 2.91 -0.92 -11.46
CA ALA A 147 2.32 -0.12 -12.54
C ALA A 147 1.36 0.94 -11.99
N GLY A 148 0.46 0.55 -11.06
CA GLY A 148 -0.41 1.48 -10.36
C GLY A 148 0.36 2.54 -9.60
N GLY A 149 1.42 2.16 -8.89
CA GLY A 149 2.30 3.08 -8.16
C GLY A 149 2.99 4.09 -9.07
N VAL A 150 3.55 3.65 -10.19
CA VAL A 150 4.18 4.52 -11.20
C VAL A 150 3.17 5.51 -11.79
N ILE A 151 1.95 5.06 -12.11
CA ILE A 151 0.87 5.95 -12.54
C ILE A 151 0.55 6.98 -11.44
N GLY A 152 0.53 6.54 -10.17
CA GLY A 152 0.30 7.41 -9.02
C GLY A 152 1.31 8.56 -8.89
N LEU A 153 2.58 8.30 -9.18
CA LEU A 153 3.62 9.34 -9.19
C LEU A 153 3.42 10.38 -10.31
N ALA A 154 2.74 9.99 -11.39
CA ALA A 154 2.47 10.85 -12.55
C ALA A 154 1.14 11.61 -12.45
N ILE A 155 0.40 11.50 -11.35
CA ILE A 155 -0.86 12.24 -11.13
C ILE A 155 -0.55 13.71 -10.88
N GLN A 156 -1.17 14.58 -11.69
CA GLN A 156 -1.17 16.02 -11.54
C GLN A 156 -2.61 16.52 -11.74
N GLY A 157 -3.21 17.06 -10.66
CA GLY A 157 -4.61 17.48 -10.68
C GLY A 157 -5.61 16.36 -10.87
N ASN A 158 -6.86 16.69 -11.16
CA ASN A 158 -7.94 15.71 -11.38
C ASN A 158 -7.92 15.21 -12.83
N ASN A 159 -7.62 13.93 -13.01
CA ASN A 159 -7.58 13.30 -14.33
C ASN A 159 -7.80 11.77 -14.24
N VAL A 160 -7.89 11.11 -15.39
CA VAL A 160 -8.11 9.66 -15.52
C VAL A 160 -6.98 8.79 -14.94
N LYS A 161 -5.83 9.37 -14.61
CA LYS A 161 -4.73 8.63 -13.95
C LYS A 161 -5.08 8.24 -12.52
N ILE A 162 -5.97 8.99 -11.85
CA ILE A 162 -6.41 8.67 -10.49
C ILE A 162 -7.10 7.30 -10.44
N PRO A 163 -8.18 7.04 -11.19
CA PRO A 163 -8.78 5.71 -11.20
C PRO A 163 -7.84 4.63 -11.74
N ALA A 164 -7.00 4.92 -12.73
CA ALA A 164 -6.02 3.96 -13.23
C ALA A 164 -5.01 3.54 -12.16
N HIS A 165 -4.50 4.49 -11.36
CA HIS A 165 -3.66 4.23 -10.20
C HIS A 165 -4.36 3.32 -9.18
N TYR A 166 -5.59 3.68 -8.78
CA TYR A 166 -6.34 2.89 -7.81
C TYR A 166 -6.60 1.47 -8.29
N HIS A 167 -7.06 1.28 -9.52
CA HIS A 167 -7.32 -0.05 -10.05
C HIS A 167 -6.05 -0.90 -10.10
N GLY A 168 -4.92 -0.34 -10.53
CA GLY A 168 -3.64 -1.05 -10.52
C GLY A 168 -3.24 -1.50 -9.11
N CYS A 169 -3.27 -0.59 -8.14
CA CYS A 169 -2.90 -0.91 -6.77
C CYS A 169 -3.88 -1.87 -6.08
N ILE A 170 -5.20 -1.64 -6.19
CA ILE A 170 -6.23 -2.48 -5.55
C ILE A 170 -6.23 -3.89 -6.12
N VAL A 171 -6.17 -4.04 -7.44
CA VAL A 171 -6.11 -5.37 -8.07
C VAL A 171 -4.81 -6.08 -7.71
N GLY A 172 -3.68 -5.36 -7.65
CA GLY A 172 -2.41 -5.89 -7.17
C GLY A 172 -2.52 -6.46 -5.75
N VAL A 173 -3.09 -5.70 -4.82
CA VAL A 173 -3.35 -6.17 -3.44
C VAL A 173 -4.27 -7.38 -3.42
N THR A 174 -5.37 -7.33 -4.16
CA THR A 174 -6.37 -8.41 -4.20
C THR A 174 -5.75 -9.72 -4.71
N LEU A 175 -4.98 -9.68 -5.78
CA LEU A 175 -4.30 -10.86 -6.33
C LEU A 175 -3.30 -11.46 -5.34
N ALA A 176 -2.59 -10.64 -4.55
CA ALA A 176 -1.70 -11.15 -3.51
C ALA A 176 -2.45 -11.95 -2.44
N LEU A 177 -3.67 -11.50 -2.09
CA LEU A 177 -4.47 -12.12 -1.03
C LEU A 177 -5.31 -13.31 -1.51
N MET A 178 -5.49 -13.46 -2.82
CA MET A 178 -6.22 -14.59 -3.45
C MET A 178 -5.29 -15.76 -3.79
N GLY A 179 -3.99 -15.58 -3.89
CA GLY A 179 -2.99 -16.62 -4.15
C GLY A 179 -2.58 -17.31 -2.88
#